data_8816e03900044f9d42d9f0af1aa36974
#
_entry.id   8816e03900044f9d42d9f0af1aa36974
#
_cell.length_a   1.000
_cell.length_b   1.000
_cell.length_c   1.000
_cell.angle_alpha   90.00
_cell.angle_beta   90.00
_cell.angle_gamma   90.00
#
_symmetry.space_group_name_H-M   'P 1'
#
loop_
_entity.id
_entity.type
_entity.pdbx_description
1 polymer ?
#
loop_
_entity_poly.entity_id
_entity_poly.type
_entity_poly.pdbx_seq_one_letter_code
_entity_poly.pdbx_strand_id
1 'polypeptide(L)'
;MSSVVLKNVKKIYDKKVVIDGVDLEIKDKEFIVLVGASGCGKSTILRMIAGLEEISEGEILIGDKKVNNIHPKDRDIAFVFQSYALYPHMTVRENIAFGLKMRKVDKATIEKKVQEAAEILDLTEYLDRRPKQLSGGQRQRVALGRAIVRNPKVFLMDEPLSNLDAKLRVQMRSEIKKLHEKLQTTFIYVTHDQTEALTMGDRIVVLDKGHIQQVDTPEEIYNNPQNTFVAGFVGSPQMNFIDGELLDEKYKGLTVGIRPEKMITGGEIKKSYNVDITELLGSEKIVYFNIGNNKCSAKLPATTEIKDSIEISVNADDIYLFDKESEKRIYE
;
A
#
# COMPACT_ATOMS: atom_id res chain seq x y z
N MET A 1 8.30 -19.99 -12.60
CA MET A 1 7.33 -18.90 -12.39
C MET A 1 7.22 -18.67 -10.91
N SER A 2 7.08 -17.42 -10.49
CA SER A 2 7.06 -17.02 -9.07
C SER A 2 5.72 -16.39 -8.68
N SER A 3 4.62 -16.85 -9.32
CA SER A 3 3.25 -16.47 -8.94
C SER A 3 2.94 -16.88 -7.51
N VAL A 4 2.07 -16.13 -6.84
CA VAL A 4 1.55 -16.50 -5.51
C VAL A 4 0.03 -16.54 -5.58
N VAL A 5 -0.56 -17.66 -5.16
CA VAL A 5 -2.01 -17.84 -5.21
C VAL A 5 -2.52 -18.19 -3.82
N LEU A 6 -3.48 -17.43 -3.35
CA LEU A 6 -4.28 -17.71 -2.16
C LEU A 6 -5.65 -18.20 -2.63
N LYS A 7 -6.10 -19.36 -2.12
CA LYS A 7 -7.42 -19.94 -2.44
C LYS A 7 -8.21 -20.13 -1.17
N ASN A 8 -9.28 -19.37 -1.03
CA ASN A 8 -10.19 -19.39 0.11
C ASN A 8 -9.45 -19.41 1.46
N VAL A 9 -8.43 -18.54 1.58
CA VAL A 9 -7.56 -18.51 2.76
C VAL A 9 -8.28 -17.87 3.92
N LYS A 10 -8.33 -18.58 5.08
CA LYS A 10 -8.88 -18.08 6.35
C LYS A 10 -7.84 -18.10 7.45
N LYS A 11 -7.96 -17.14 8.35
CA LYS A 11 -7.22 -17.10 9.61
C LYS A 11 -8.13 -16.79 10.78
N ILE A 12 -8.12 -17.68 11.75
CA ILE A 12 -8.92 -17.58 12.98
C ILE A 12 -7.97 -17.64 14.17
N TYR A 13 -8.07 -16.65 15.08
CA TYR A 13 -7.38 -16.62 16.37
C TYR A 13 -8.41 -16.68 17.48
N ASP A 14 -8.33 -17.63 18.37
CA ASP A 14 -9.21 -17.76 19.55
C ASP A 14 -10.70 -17.48 19.24
N LYS A 15 -11.23 -18.09 18.19
CA LYS A 15 -12.60 -17.92 17.65
C LYS A 15 -12.86 -16.57 16.92
N LYS A 16 -11.89 -15.66 16.84
CA LYS A 16 -12.03 -14.43 16.07
C LYS A 16 -11.50 -14.63 14.65
N VAL A 17 -12.37 -14.46 13.66
CA VAL A 17 -11.98 -14.46 12.26
C VAL A 17 -11.24 -13.17 11.97
N VAL A 18 -10.00 -13.26 11.47
CA VAL A 18 -9.14 -12.11 11.09
C VAL A 18 -8.99 -12.01 9.59
N ILE A 19 -8.97 -13.15 8.89
CA ILE A 19 -9.02 -13.25 7.44
C ILE A 19 -10.11 -14.24 7.09
N ASP A 20 -11.02 -13.87 6.21
CA ASP A 20 -12.19 -14.68 5.87
C ASP A 20 -12.33 -14.90 4.37
N GLY A 21 -11.87 -16.07 3.92
CA GLY A 21 -12.08 -16.54 2.54
C GLY A 21 -11.39 -15.69 1.48
N VAL A 22 -10.12 -15.32 1.70
CA VAL A 22 -9.38 -14.51 0.74
C VAL A 22 -8.94 -15.36 -0.46
N ASP A 23 -9.39 -14.94 -1.65
CA ASP A 23 -8.92 -15.38 -2.96
C ASP A 23 -8.09 -14.27 -3.60
N LEU A 24 -6.82 -14.57 -3.94
CA LEU A 24 -5.92 -13.61 -4.55
C LEU A 24 -4.91 -14.33 -5.44
N GLU A 25 -4.80 -13.90 -6.68
CA GLU A 25 -3.76 -14.33 -7.60
C GLU A 25 -2.78 -13.18 -7.87
N ILE A 26 -1.52 -13.41 -7.55
CA ILE A 26 -0.38 -12.51 -7.80
C ILE A 26 0.46 -13.10 -8.92
N LYS A 27 0.63 -12.34 -9.99
CA LYS A 27 1.33 -12.80 -11.19
C LYS A 27 2.85 -12.88 -10.96
N ASP A 28 3.52 -13.67 -11.78
CA ASP A 28 4.99 -13.70 -11.82
C ASP A 28 5.56 -12.31 -12.14
N LYS A 29 6.55 -11.87 -11.37
CA LYS A 29 7.22 -10.55 -11.49
C LYS A 29 6.33 -9.33 -11.22
N GLU A 30 5.17 -9.52 -10.65
CA GLU A 30 4.27 -8.44 -10.30
C GLU A 30 4.74 -7.74 -9.02
N PHE A 31 4.60 -6.42 -8.97
CA PHE A 31 4.67 -5.61 -7.74
C PHE A 31 3.24 -5.36 -7.25
N ILE A 32 2.80 -6.11 -6.26
CA ILE A 32 1.47 -5.93 -5.68
C ILE A 32 1.55 -5.27 -4.31
N VAL A 33 0.65 -4.31 -4.04
CA VAL A 33 0.58 -3.60 -2.77
C VAL A 33 -0.70 -3.96 -2.03
N LEU A 34 -0.58 -4.42 -0.79
CA LEU A 34 -1.70 -4.61 0.12
C LEU A 34 -1.85 -3.37 1.00
N VAL A 35 -3.02 -2.74 0.94
CA VAL A 35 -3.32 -1.50 1.65
C VAL A 35 -4.66 -1.60 2.39
N GLY A 36 -4.83 -0.82 3.44
CA GLY A 36 -6.05 -0.82 4.25
C GLY A 36 -5.79 -0.27 5.65
N ALA A 37 -6.85 -0.12 6.44
CA ALA A 37 -6.77 0.38 7.81
C ALA A 37 -5.87 -0.49 8.71
N SER A 38 -5.39 0.08 9.82
CA SER A 38 -4.64 -0.70 10.81
C SER A 38 -5.49 -1.85 11.34
N GLY A 39 -4.88 -3.04 11.43
CA GLY A 39 -5.58 -4.24 11.92
C GLY A 39 -6.51 -4.94 10.93
N CYS A 40 -6.60 -4.52 9.66
CA CYS A 40 -7.46 -5.17 8.66
C CYS A 40 -6.93 -6.53 8.13
N GLY A 41 -5.71 -6.96 8.53
CA GLY A 41 -5.19 -8.28 8.19
C GLY A 41 -4.01 -8.32 7.19
N LYS A 42 -3.49 -7.18 6.70
CA LYS A 42 -2.38 -7.10 5.72
C LYS A 42 -1.14 -7.89 6.12
N SER A 43 -0.58 -7.57 7.28
CA SER A 43 0.61 -8.26 7.82
C SER A 43 0.33 -9.73 8.14
N THR A 44 -0.92 -10.08 8.49
CA THR A 44 -1.33 -11.47 8.69
C THR A 44 -1.24 -12.25 7.39
N ILE A 45 -1.80 -11.71 6.28
CA ILE A 45 -1.69 -12.31 4.94
C ILE A 45 -0.22 -12.48 4.56
N LEU A 46 0.58 -11.43 4.73
CA LEU A 46 2.01 -11.48 4.40
C LEU A 46 2.75 -12.56 5.20
N ARG A 47 2.48 -12.68 6.51
CA ARG A 47 3.08 -13.70 7.38
C ARG A 47 2.60 -15.11 7.05
N MET A 48 1.36 -15.31 6.63
CA MET A 48 0.86 -16.59 6.16
C MET A 48 1.56 -17.03 4.87
N ILE A 49 1.76 -16.13 3.90
CA ILE A 49 2.56 -16.41 2.69
C ILE A 49 3.99 -16.79 3.07
N ALA A 50 4.57 -16.10 4.06
CA ALA A 50 5.92 -16.39 4.56
C ALA A 50 6.02 -17.73 5.32
N GLY A 51 4.90 -18.27 5.83
CA GLY A 51 4.89 -19.41 6.74
C GLY A 51 5.32 -19.07 8.16
N LEU A 52 5.33 -17.78 8.49
CA LEU A 52 5.53 -17.28 9.85
C LEU A 52 4.24 -17.35 10.68
N GLU A 53 3.12 -17.54 9.99
CA GLU A 53 1.80 -17.72 10.55
C GLU A 53 1.10 -18.85 9.77
N GLU A 54 0.44 -19.76 10.49
CA GLU A 54 -0.32 -20.85 9.87
C GLU A 54 -1.69 -20.35 9.42
N ILE A 55 -2.17 -20.83 8.27
CA ILE A 55 -3.56 -20.62 7.85
C ILE A 55 -4.48 -21.54 8.61
N SER A 56 -5.74 -21.13 8.81
CA SER A 56 -6.76 -21.99 9.44
C SER A 56 -7.46 -22.87 8.40
N GLU A 57 -7.75 -22.30 7.22
CA GLU A 57 -8.37 -23.00 6.09
C GLU A 57 -7.81 -22.47 4.76
N GLY A 58 -8.05 -23.20 3.67
CA GLY A 58 -7.66 -22.80 2.32
C GLY A 58 -6.29 -23.29 1.92
N GLU A 59 -5.73 -22.67 0.87
CA GLU A 59 -4.45 -23.05 0.28
C GLU A 59 -3.62 -21.84 -0.14
N ILE A 60 -2.30 -21.94 0.06
CA ILE A 60 -1.32 -21.00 -0.48
C ILE A 60 -0.37 -21.75 -1.40
N LEU A 61 -0.20 -21.25 -2.63
CA LEU A 61 0.76 -21.75 -3.60
C LEU A 61 1.81 -20.69 -3.91
N ILE A 62 3.06 -21.11 -4.10
CA ILE A 62 4.16 -20.31 -4.66
C ILE A 62 4.67 -21.03 -5.90
N GLY A 63 4.43 -20.46 -7.08
CA GLY A 63 4.49 -21.19 -8.34
C GLY A 63 3.48 -22.34 -8.30
N ASP A 64 3.90 -23.53 -8.71
CA ASP A 64 3.05 -24.73 -8.72
C ASP A 64 3.05 -25.49 -7.38
N LYS A 65 3.73 -24.97 -6.36
CA LYS A 65 3.96 -25.68 -5.10
C LYS A 65 3.02 -25.17 -3.99
N LYS A 66 2.17 -26.03 -3.44
CA LYS A 66 1.42 -25.76 -2.21
C LYS A 66 2.38 -25.65 -1.03
N VAL A 67 2.32 -24.53 -0.29
CA VAL A 67 3.30 -24.20 0.76
C VAL A 67 2.74 -24.23 2.18
N ASN A 68 1.48 -24.59 2.38
CA ASN A 68 0.82 -24.58 3.71
C ASN A 68 1.70 -25.18 4.82
N ASN A 69 2.26 -26.38 4.59
CA ASN A 69 3.06 -27.13 5.55
C ASN A 69 4.58 -27.01 5.31
N ILE A 70 5.01 -26.05 4.49
CA ILE A 70 6.42 -25.85 4.21
C ILE A 70 6.99 -24.82 5.18
N HIS A 71 8.09 -25.17 5.83
CA HIS A 71 8.78 -24.26 6.74
C HIS A 71 9.26 -22.99 6.01
N PRO A 72 9.23 -21.79 6.62
CA PRO A 72 9.61 -20.51 6.01
C PRO A 72 10.97 -20.54 5.26
N LYS A 73 11.97 -21.22 5.82
CA LYS A 73 13.32 -21.33 5.20
C LYS A 73 13.33 -22.02 3.84
N ASP A 74 12.30 -22.86 3.55
CA ASP A 74 12.20 -23.73 2.37
C ASP A 74 11.17 -23.21 1.34
N ARG A 75 10.58 -22.02 1.58
CA ARG A 75 9.59 -21.37 0.68
C ARG A 75 10.22 -20.52 -0.43
N ASP A 76 11.55 -20.42 -0.50
CA ASP A 76 12.28 -19.56 -1.46
C ASP A 76 11.82 -18.09 -1.46
N ILE A 77 11.49 -17.56 -0.30
CA ILE A 77 11.09 -16.18 -0.10
C ILE A 77 12.15 -15.37 0.64
N ALA A 78 12.09 -14.04 0.51
CA ALA A 78 12.76 -13.10 1.39
C ALA A 78 11.73 -12.24 2.11
N PHE A 79 11.95 -11.98 3.39
CA PHE A 79 11.07 -11.16 4.23
C PHE A 79 11.82 -9.94 4.78
N VAL A 80 11.29 -8.75 4.54
CA VAL A 80 11.78 -7.49 5.09
C VAL A 80 10.78 -7.02 6.15
N PHE A 81 11.21 -7.01 7.39
CA PHE A 81 10.38 -6.61 8.54
C PHE A 81 10.33 -5.08 8.68
N GLN A 82 9.27 -4.56 9.25
CA GLN A 82 9.09 -3.15 9.60
C GLN A 82 10.23 -2.58 10.45
N SER A 83 10.77 -3.37 11.40
CA SER A 83 11.91 -3.00 12.24
C SER A 83 13.28 -3.25 11.60
N TYR A 84 13.31 -3.67 10.31
CA TYR A 84 14.49 -4.13 9.57
C TYR A 84 15.13 -5.39 10.15
N ALA A 85 14.97 -5.69 11.43
CA ALA A 85 15.48 -6.85 12.17
C ALA A 85 16.97 -7.15 11.89
N LEU A 86 17.82 -6.10 11.86
CA LEU A 86 19.26 -6.24 11.68
C LEU A 86 19.92 -6.79 12.94
N TYR A 87 20.98 -7.59 12.76
CA TYR A 87 21.81 -8.07 13.86
C TYR A 87 22.74 -6.95 14.35
N PRO A 88 22.52 -6.37 15.54
CA PRO A 88 23.17 -5.14 15.95
C PRO A 88 24.69 -5.29 16.22
N HIS A 89 25.14 -6.50 16.52
CA HIS A 89 26.54 -6.84 16.78
C HIS A 89 27.34 -7.16 15.51
N MET A 90 26.67 -7.39 14.38
CA MET A 90 27.28 -7.69 13.09
C MET A 90 27.49 -6.42 12.26
N THR A 91 28.52 -6.42 11.40
CA THR A 91 28.71 -5.38 10.38
C THR A 91 27.66 -5.48 9.27
N VAL A 92 27.61 -4.50 8.36
CA VAL A 92 26.76 -4.55 7.14
C VAL A 92 27.09 -5.80 6.34
N ARG A 93 28.36 -6.04 6.04
CA ARG A 93 28.87 -7.22 5.34
C ARG A 93 28.37 -8.52 6.00
N GLU A 94 28.49 -8.62 7.30
CA GLU A 94 28.07 -9.82 8.04
C GLU A 94 26.55 -10.00 8.05
N ASN A 95 25.78 -8.91 8.19
CA ASN A 95 24.33 -8.93 8.09
C ASN A 95 23.88 -9.46 6.72
N ILE A 96 24.45 -8.93 5.64
CA ILE A 96 24.11 -9.36 4.27
C ILE A 96 24.52 -10.83 4.06
N ALA A 97 25.71 -11.21 4.50
CA ALA A 97 26.24 -12.57 4.32
C ALA A 97 25.54 -13.65 5.15
N PHE A 98 24.82 -13.26 6.22
CA PHE A 98 24.35 -14.19 7.26
C PHE A 98 23.53 -15.35 6.68
N GLY A 99 22.54 -15.08 5.83
CA GLY A 99 21.68 -16.09 5.24
C GLY A 99 22.43 -17.10 4.36
N LEU A 100 23.48 -16.66 3.67
CA LEU A 100 24.34 -17.52 2.85
C LEU A 100 25.25 -18.39 3.71
N LYS A 101 25.81 -17.83 4.80
CA LYS A 101 26.62 -18.59 5.78
C LYS A 101 25.81 -19.73 6.40
N MET A 102 24.55 -19.46 6.79
CA MET A 102 23.67 -20.50 7.35
C MET A 102 23.34 -21.62 6.35
N ARG A 103 23.34 -21.32 5.06
CA ARG A 103 23.18 -22.31 3.97
C ARG A 103 24.50 -22.99 3.59
N LYS A 104 25.60 -22.73 4.31
CA LYS A 104 26.94 -23.27 4.08
C LYS A 104 27.47 -23.02 2.65
N VAL A 105 27.12 -21.88 2.06
CA VAL A 105 27.69 -21.42 0.79
C VAL A 105 29.18 -21.13 1.00
N ASP A 106 30.01 -21.41 0.00
CA ASP A 106 31.45 -21.16 0.07
C ASP A 106 31.79 -19.66 0.21
N LYS A 107 32.95 -19.39 0.83
CA LYS A 107 33.37 -18.04 1.19
C LYS A 107 33.53 -17.10 -0.02
N ALA A 108 34.05 -17.62 -1.14
CA ALA A 108 34.28 -16.82 -2.34
C ALA A 108 32.95 -16.39 -2.98
N THR A 109 31.98 -17.29 -3.06
CA THR A 109 30.63 -17.00 -3.54
C THR A 109 29.90 -16.02 -2.61
N ILE A 110 30.04 -16.15 -1.28
CA ILE A 110 29.47 -15.20 -0.31
C ILE A 110 30.03 -13.79 -0.56
N GLU A 111 31.37 -13.65 -0.64
CA GLU A 111 32.01 -12.36 -0.83
C GLU A 111 31.56 -11.68 -2.13
N LYS A 112 31.52 -12.43 -3.23
CA LYS A 112 31.02 -11.96 -4.52
C LYS A 112 29.56 -11.45 -4.41
N LYS A 113 28.65 -12.23 -3.84
CA LYS A 113 27.24 -11.85 -3.70
C LYS A 113 27.03 -10.68 -2.76
N VAL A 114 27.80 -10.57 -1.69
CA VAL A 114 27.77 -9.42 -0.77
C VAL A 114 28.20 -8.15 -1.50
N GLN A 115 29.28 -8.23 -2.29
CA GLN A 115 29.77 -7.11 -3.07
C GLN A 115 28.74 -6.65 -4.13
N GLU A 116 28.17 -7.59 -4.89
CA GLU A 116 27.12 -7.32 -5.87
C GLU A 116 25.88 -6.65 -5.22
N ALA A 117 25.43 -7.14 -4.06
CA ALA A 117 24.33 -6.55 -3.33
C ALA A 117 24.67 -5.14 -2.78
N ALA A 118 25.90 -4.94 -2.31
CA ALA A 118 26.36 -3.64 -1.81
C ALA A 118 26.42 -2.60 -2.94
N GLU A 119 26.85 -2.99 -4.13
CA GLU A 119 26.88 -2.11 -5.31
C GLU A 119 25.45 -1.75 -5.77
N ILE A 120 24.53 -2.72 -5.78
CA ILE A 120 23.12 -2.49 -6.16
C ILE A 120 22.45 -1.47 -5.23
N LEU A 121 22.85 -1.44 -3.95
CA LEU A 121 22.18 -0.69 -2.88
C LEU A 121 23.00 0.50 -2.36
N ASP A 122 24.10 0.87 -3.02
CA ASP A 122 25.02 1.95 -2.62
C ASP A 122 25.51 1.78 -1.16
N LEU A 123 25.92 0.56 -0.80
CA LEU A 123 26.38 0.21 0.55
C LEU A 123 27.90 -0.08 0.62
N THR A 124 28.63 0.01 -0.47
CA THR A 124 30.03 -0.40 -0.56
C THR A 124 30.91 0.26 0.50
N GLU A 125 30.75 1.58 0.71
CA GLU A 125 31.51 2.34 1.72
C GLU A 125 31.09 2.04 3.18
N TYR A 126 29.97 1.34 3.36
CA TYR A 126 29.40 1.07 4.69
C TYR A 126 29.59 -0.37 5.15
N LEU A 127 30.20 -1.24 4.33
CA LEU A 127 30.28 -2.68 4.55
C LEU A 127 30.85 -3.07 5.93
N ASP A 128 31.79 -2.30 6.45
CA ASP A 128 32.44 -2.57 7.74
C ASP A 128 31.80 -1.84 8.93
N ARG A 129 30.75 -1.04 8.68
CA ARG A 129 29.98 -0.37 9.74
C ARG A 129 28.97 -1.32 10.38
N ARG A 130 28.59 -0.99 11.64
CA ARG A 130 27.50 -1.65 12.36
C ARG A 130 26.20 -0.87 12.27
N PRO A 131 25.02 -1.50 12.48
CA PRO A 131 23.70 -0.85 12.35
C PRO A 131 23.56 0.46 13.15
N LYS A 132 24.16 0.58 14.32
CA LYS A 132 24.14 1.83 15.14
C LYS A 132 24.83 3.03 14.48
N GLN A 133 25.70 2.80 13.49
CA GLN A 133 26.48 3.82 12.79
C GLN A 133 25.80 4.22 11.46
N LEU A 134 24.59 3.73 11.19
CA LEU A 134 23.86 3.92 9.94
C LEU A 134 22.62 4.79 10.14
N SER A 135 22.30 5.58 9.11
CA SER A 135 21.01 6.26 9.01
C SER A 135 19.84 5.27 8.84
N GLY A 136 18.59 5.75 8.99
CA GLY A 136 17.38 4.93 8.76
C GLY A 136 17.37 4.26 7.39
N GLY A 137 17.60 5.03 6.33
CA GLY A 137 17.65 4.50 4.95
C GLY A 137 18.80 3.54 4.71
N GLN A 138 19.97 3.79 5.29
CA GLN A 138 21.08 2.83 5.20
C GLN A 138 20.74 1.51 5.88
N ARG A 139 20.12 1.54 7.07
CA ARG A 139 19.64 0.30 7.72
C ARG A 139 18.63 -0.47 6.87
N GLN A 140 17.71 0.24 6.23
CA GLN A 140 16.74 -0.36 5.32
C GLN A 140 17.44 -1.02 4.10
N ARG A 141 18.38 -0.31 3.46
CA ARG A 141 19.18 -0.89 2.36
C ARG A 141 19.93 -2.14 2.80
N VAL A 142 20.46 -2.18 4.02
CA VAL A 142 21.09 -3.41 4.57
C VAL A 142 20.08 -4.56 4.70
N ALA A 143 18.85 -4.27 5.15
CA ALA A 143 17.80 -5.29 5.22
C ALA A 143 17.39 -5.81 3.81
N LEU A 144 17.32 -4.92 2.81
CA LEU A 144 17.13 -5.31 1.41
C LEU A 144 18.31 -6.13 0.89
N GLY A 145 19.56 -5.76 1.19
CA GLY A 145 20.75 -6.51 0.82
C GLY A 145 20.75 -7.93 1.35
N ARG A 146 20.37 -8.09 2.62
CA ARG A 146 20.18 -9.41 3.25
C ARG A 146 19.13 -10.27 2.54
N ALA A 147 18.11 -9.63 1.96
CA ALA A 147 17.07 -10.31 1.20
C ALA A 147 17.55 -10.70 -0.22
N ILE A 148 18.21 -9.78 -0.93
CA ILE A 148 18.63 -9.93 -2.33
C ILE A 148 19.65 -11.06 -2.52
N VAL A 149 20.66 -11.18 -1.65
CA VAL A 149 21.75 -12.17 -1.80
C VAL A 149 21.26 -13.61 -1.85
N ARG A 150 20.04 -13.87 -1.37
CA ARG A 150 19.41 -15.20 -1.37
C ARG A 150 18.79 -15.56 -2.72
N ASN A 151 18.67 -14.59 -3.63
CA ASN A 151 18.01 -14.73 -4.92
C ASN A 151 16.59 -15.34 -4.78
N PRO A 152 15.70 -14.74 -3.97
CA PRO A 152 14.40 -15.31 -3.65
C PRO A 152 13.46 -15.25 -4.85
N LYS A 153 12.47 -16.13 -4.89
CA LYS A 153 11.39 -16.11 -5.88
C LYS A 153 10.36 -15.02 -5.59
N VAL A 154 10.14 -14.69 -4.31
CA VAL A 154 9.15 -13.68 -3.87
C VAL A 154 9.77 -12.84 -2.77
N PHE A 155 9.63 -11.52 -2.87
CA PHE A 155 9.93 -10.56 -1.83
C PHE A 155 8.67 -10.19 -1.07
N LEU A 156 8.72 -10.29 0.25
CA LEU A 156 7.66 -9.91 1.17
C LEU A 156 8.15 -8.73 2.02
N MET A 157 7.44 -7.60 1.99
CA MET A 157 7.82 -6.37 2.68
C MET A 157 6.69 -5.90 3.59
N ASP A 158 6.91 -5.93 4.91
CA ASP A 158 5.94 -5.51 5.92
C ASP A 158 6.24 -4.08 6.37
N GLU A 159 5.54 -3.09 5.83
CA GLU A 159 5.67 -1.64 6.11
C GLU A 159 7.13 -1.14 6.14
N PRO A 160 7.96 -1.40 5.13
CA PRO A 160 9.40 -1.18 5.22
C PRO A 160 9.80 0.30 5.29
N LEU A 161 8.91 1.25 4.94
CA LEU A 161 9.18 2.68 4.93
C LEU A 161 8.59 3.44 6.13
N SER A 162 7.82 2.78 6.99
CA SER A 162 7.07 3.42 8.09
C SER A 162 7.95 4.17 9.09
N ASN A 163 9.19 3.73 9.31
CA ASN A 163 10.14 4.30 10.26
C ASN A 163 11.07 5.37 9.66
N LEU A 164 10.77 5.87 8.45
CA LEU A 164 11.58 6.87 7.76
C LEU A 164 10.88 8.25 7.76
N ASP A 165 11.68 9.31 7.75
CA ASP A 165 11.18 10.66 7.51
C ASP A 165 10.63 10.81 6.07
N ALA A 166 9.83 11.87 5.83
CA ALA A 166 9.12 12.07 4.57
C ALA A 166 10.06 12.17 3.36
N LYS A 167 11.19 12.88 3.48
CA LYS A 167 12.16 13.06 2.37
C LYS A 167 12.81 11.72 2.00
N LEU A 168 13.25 10.97 3.01
CA LEU A 168 13.89 9.68 2.82
C LEU A 168 12.90 8.63 2.28
N ARG A 169 11.63 8.70 2.71
CA ARG A 169 10.57 7.83 2.20
C ARG A 169 10.35 7.99 0.70
N VAL A 170 10.33 9.25 0.20
CA VAL A 170 10.23 9.52 -1.25
C VAL A 170 11.39 8.89 -2.03
N GLN A 171 12.62 9.07 -1.53
CA GLN A 171 13.81 8.49 -2.16
C GLN A 171 13.73 6.96 -2.17
N MET A 172 13.43 6.35 -1.04
CA MET A 172 13.39 4.89 -0.89
C MET A 172 12.29 4.22 -1.73
N ARG A 173 11.14 4.88 -1.94
CA ARG A 173 10.12 4.39 -2.89
C ARG A 173 10.69 4.21 -4.29
N SER A 174 11.39 5.25 -4.79
CA SER A 174 12.04 5.18 -6.11
C SER A 174 13.10 4.08 -6.18
N GLU A 175 13.88 3.90 -5.13
CA GLU A 175 14.91 2.85 -5.05
C GLU A 175 14.32 1.44 -5.06
N ILE A 176 13.24 1.20 -4.28
CA ILE A 176 12.57 -0.11 -4.26
C ILE A 176 11.93 -0.42 -5.62
N LYS A 177 11.34 0.58 -6.29
CA LYS A 177 10.77 0.38 -7.63
C LYS A 177 11.85 0.01 -8.66
N LYS A 178 12.96 0.74 -8.69
CA LYS A 178 14.13 0.40 -9.53
C LYS A 178 14.71 -0.97 -9.22
N LEU A 179 14.71 -1.34 -7.93
CA LEU A 179 15.16 -2.66 -7.50
C LEU A 179 14.25 -3.77 -8.04
N HIS A 180 12.94 -3.60 -7.99
CA HIS A 180 11.99 -4.53 -8.57
C HIS A 180 12.20 -4.69 -10.08
N GLU A 181 12.32 -3.57 -10.82
CA GLU A 181 12.60 -3.58 -12.25
C GLU A 181 13.90 -4.32 -12.59
N LYS A 182 14.94 -4.16 -11.76
CA LYS A 182 16.23 -4.82 -11.95
C LYS A 182 16.19 -6.33 -11.63
N LEU A 183 15.49 -6.70 -10.56
CA LEU A 183 15.45 -8.09 -10.09
C LEU A 183 14.46 -8.96 -10.87
N GLN A 184 13.44 -8.37 -11.48
CA GLN A 184 12.39 -9.09 -12.20
C GLN A 184 11.80 -10.25 -11.36
N THR A 185 11.46 -9.96 -10.11
CA THR A 185 10.98 -10.91 -9.11
C THR A 185 9.66 -10.42 -8.53
N THR A 186 8.78 -11.30 -8.11
CA THR A 186 7.48 -10.94 -7.52
C THR A 186 7.65 -10.25 -6.17
N PHE A 187 7.04 -9.05 -6.02
CA PHE A 187 7.06 -8.27 -4.78
C PHE A 187 5.65 -8.17 -4.20
N ILE A 188 5.53 -8.48 -2.90
CA ILE A 188 4.31 -8.27 -2.12
C ILE A 188 4.65 -7.27 -1.01
N TYR A 189 4.06 -6.10 -1.11
CA TYR A 189 4.37 -4.94 -0.28
C TYR A 189 3.16 -4.56 0.57
N VAL A 190 3.34 -4.44 1.86
CA VAL A 190 2.30 -3.98 2.79
C VAL A 190 2.59 -2.56 3.20
N THR A 191 1.58 -1.71 3.15
CA THR A 191 1.65 -0.33 3.66
C THR A 191 0.28 0.14 4.16
N HIS A 192 0.28 1.19 4.95
CA HIS A 192 -0.90 2.00 5.27
C HIS A 192 -0.86 3.37 4.58
N ASP A 193 0.22 3.68 3.85
CA ASP A 193 0.40 4.94 3.10
C ASP A 193 -0.17 4.79 1.70
N GLN A 194 -1.22 5.58 1.41
CA GLN A 194 -1.89 5.57 0.11
C GLN A 194 -0.97 6.02 -1.03
N THR A 195 -0.06 6.96 -0.77
CA THR A 195 0.88 7.45 -1.77
C THR A 195 1.86 6.35 -2.18
N GLU A 196 2.31 5.52 -1.21
CA GLU A 196 3.13 4.34 -1.53
C GLU A 196 2.36 3.37 -2.42
N ALA A 197 1.11 3.06 -2.08
CA ALA A 197 0.28 2.14 -2.85
C ALA A 197 0.06 2.63 -4.28
N LEU A 198 -0.35 3.89 -4.45
CA LEU A 198 -0.64 4.47 -5.77
C LEU A 198 0.59 4.64 -6.66
N THR A 199 1.81 4.78 -6.07
CA THR A 199 3.02 5.09 -6.86
C THR A 199 3.91 3.89 -7.15
N MET A 200 3.79 2.80 -6.38
CA MET A 200 4.73 1.67 -6.47
C MET A 200 4.13 0.43 -7.12
N GLY A 201 2.85 0.11 -6.84
CA GLY A 201 2.23 -1.14 -7.27
C GLY A 201 1.84 -1.18 -8.74
N ASP A 202 1.96 -2.34 -9.35
CA ASP A 202 1.28 -2.64 -10.62
C ASP A 202 -0.21 -2.85 -10.35
N ARG A 203 -0.56 -3.53 -9.24
CA ARG A 203 -1.92 -3.61 -8.69
C ARG A 203 -1.91 -3.35 -7.18
N ILE A 204 -3.07 -2.90 -6.71
CA ILE A 204 -3.36 -2.63 -5.31
C ILE A 204 -4.47 -3.57 -4.85
N VAL A 205 -4.28 -4.18 -3.68
CA VAL A 205 -5.31 -4.93 -2.94
C VAL A 205 -5.78 -4.05 -1.80
N VAL A 206 -7.00 -3.57 -1.87
CA VAL A 206 -7.63 -2.82 -0.77
C VAL A 206 -8.32 -3.82 0.17
N LEU A 207 -7.88 -3.83 1.43
CA LEU A 207 -8.38 -4.73 2.48
C LEU A 207 -9.17 -3.97 3.54
N ASP A 208 -10.30 -4.51 3.93
CA ASP A 208 -11.04 -4.11 5.14
C ASP A 208 -11.53 -5.32 5.91
N LYS A 209 -11.32 -5.32 7.22
CA LYS A 209 -11.82 -6.33 8.18
C LYS A 209 -11.64 -7.78 7.70
N GLY A 210 -10.49 -8.08 7.11
CA GLY A 210 -10.14 -9.43 6.66
C GLY A 210 -10.69 -9.83 5.28
N HIS A 211 -11.37 -8.92 4.58
CA HIS A 211 -11.90 -9.13 3.23
C HIS A 211 -11.23 -8.22 2.21
N ILE A 212 -11.06 -8.73 1.00
CA ILE A 212 -10.64 -7.91 -0.14
C ILE A 212 -11.84 -7.11 -0.63
N GLN A 213 -11.68 -5.78 -0.68
CA GLN A 213 -12.70 -4.86 -1.17
C GLN A 213 -12.57 -4.61 -2.67
N GLN A 214 -11.32 -4.50 -3.17
CA GLN A 214 -11.02 -4.37 -4.59
C GLN A 214 -9.57 -4.76 -4.86
N VAL A 215 -9.30 -5.33 -6.05
CA VAL A 215 -7.96 -5.59 -6.57
C VAL A 215 -7.89 -5.05 -7.97
N ASP A 216 -7.08 -4.00 -8.18
CA ASP A 216 -6.97 -3.37 -9.49
C ASP A 216 -5.68 -2.56 -9.63
N THR A 217 -5.46 -1.95 -10.80
CA THR A 217 -4.40 -0.97 -11.01
C THR A 217 -4.63 0.27 -10.14
N PRO A 218 -3.58 1.05 -9.82
CA PRO A 218 -3.71 2.31 -9.09
C PRO A 218 -4.74 3.27 -9.69
N GLU A 219 -4.78 3.35 -11.03
CA GLU A 219 -5.69 4.19 -11.78
C GLU A 219 -7.15 3.75 -11.60
N GLU A 220 -7.45 2.46 -11.71
CA GLU A 220 -8.79 1.90 -11.53
C GLU A 220 -9.26 2.02 -10.06
N ILE A 221 -8.38 1.77 -9.08
CA ILE A 221 -8.71 1.97 -7.66
C ILE A 221 -9.13 3.41 -7.37
N TYR A 222 -8.46 4.40 -8.00
CA TYR A 222 -8.75 5.81 -7.80
C TYR A 222 -9.98 6.28 -8.59
N ASN A 223 -10.06 5.93 -9.88
CA ASN A 223 -11.09 6.42 -10.79
C ASN A 223 -12.37 5.56 -10.76
N ASN A 224 -12.25 4.26 -10.49
CA ASN A 224 -13.35 3.31 -10.52
C ASN A 224 -13.49 2.51 -9.22
N PRO A 225 -13.63 3.17 -8.04
CA PRO A 225 -13.81 2.46 -6.78
C PRO A 225 -15.14 1.69 -6.79
N GLN A 226 -15.11 0.42 -6.34
CA GLN A 226 -16.26 -0.48 -6.37
C GLN A 226 -17.28 -0.23 -5.26
N ASN A 227 -16.88 0.46 -4.19
CA ASN A 227 -17.74 0.80 -3.06
C ASN A 227 -17.29 2.07 -2.34
N THR A 228 -18.10 2.54 -1.41
CA THR A 228 -17.82 3.74 -0.60
C THR A 228 -16.55 3.61 0.22
N PHE A 229 -16.24 2.39 0.72
CA PHE A 229 -15.01 2.15 1.49
C PHE A 229 -13.77 2.42 0.64
N VAL A 230 -13.66 1.83 -0.55
CA VAL A 230 -12.51 2.05 -1.45
C VAL A 230 -12.43 3.52 -1.87
N ALA A 231 -13.57 4.12 -2.23
CA ALA A 231 -13.66 5.52 -2.65
C ALA A 231 -13.19 6.50 -1.57
N GLY A 232 -13.57 6.25 -0.32
CA GLY A 232 -13.18 7.07 0.83
C GLY A 232 -11.78 6.75 1.37
N PHE A 233 -11.32 5.50 1.18
CA PHE A 233 -10.00 5.11 1.63
C PHE A 233 -8.89 5.71 0.76
N VAL A 234 -9.09 5.86 -0.55
CA VAL A 234 -8.07 6.34 -1.49
C VAL A 234 -8.31 7.81 -1.85
N GLY A 235 -7.29 8.63 -1.62
CA GLY A 235 -7.30 10.08 -1.85
C GLY A 235 -7.08 10.89 -0.57
N SER A 236 -6.40 12.04 -0.71
CA SER A 236 -6.15 12.98 0.39
C SER A 236 -6.35 14.42 -0.07
N PRO A 237 -7.41 15.10 0.41
CA PRO A 237 -8.47 14.59 1.30
C PRO A 237 -9.30 13.45 0.69
N GLN A 238 -10.01 12.71 1.55
CA GLN A 238 -10.88 11.62 1.11
C GLN A 238 -12.06 12.12 0.25
N MET A 239 -12.69 11.22 -0.53
CA MET A 239 -13.90 11.52 -1.27
C MET A 239 -15.01 12.06 -0.35
N ASN A 240 -15.71 13.09 -0.77
CA ASN A 240 -16.88 13.59 -0.08
C ASN A 240 -18.08 12.68 -0.37
N PHE A 241 -18.81 12.27 0.66
CA PHE A 241 -20.06 11.53 0.52
C PHE A 241 -21.22 12.38 0.99
N ILE A 242 -22.23 12.50 0.14
CA ILE A 242 -23.38 13.40 0.33
C ILE A 242 -24.66 12.61 0.04
N ASP A 243 -25.72 12.86 0.80
CA ASP A 243 -27.05 12.38 0.41
C ASP A 243 -27.44 13.03 -0.92
N GLY A 244 -27.75 12.21 -1.94
CA GLY A 244 -27.94 12.67 -3.31
C GLY A 244 -29.00 13.76 -3.46
N GLU A 245 -30.09 13.69 -2.70
CA GLU A 245 -31.16 14.71 -2.68
C GLU A 245 -30.68 16.12 -2.25
N LEU A 246 -29.58 16.20 -1.50
CA LEU A 246 -28.98 17.48 -1.13
C LEU A 246 -28.23 18.15 -2.29
N LEU A 247 -27.83 17.35 -3.29
CA LEU A 247 -27.16 17.85 -4.49
C LEU A 247 -28.19 18.14 -5.60
N ASP A 248 -29.00 17.14 -5.97
CA ASP A 248 -30.04 17.22 -6.99
C ASP A 248 -31.11 16.13 -6.71
N GLU A 249 -32.41 16.45 -6.91
CA GLU A 249 -33.55 15.53 -6.70
C GLU A 249 -33.42 14.23 -7.53
N LYS A 250 -32.75 14.27 -8.70
CA LYS A 250 -32.51 13.09 -9.53
C LYS A 250 -31.65 12.00 -8.86
N TYR A 251 -30.87 12.37 -7.84
CA TYR A 251 -30.01 11.44 -7.08
C TYR A 251 -30.65 10.99 -5.76
N LYS A 252 -31.94 11.22 -5.59
CA LYS A 252 -32.68 10.78 -4.38
C LYS A 252 -32.55 9.30 -4.12
N GLY A 253 -32.28 8.95 -2.86
CA GLY A 253 -32.09 7.55 -2.45
C GLY A 253 -30.69 6.99 -2.70
N LEU A 254 -29.78 7.80 -3.28
CA LEU A 254 -28.40 7.41 -3.55
C LEU A 254 -27.43 8.16 -2.63
N THR A 255 -26.25 7.60 -2.41
CA THR A 255 -25.09 8.32 -1.89
C THR A 255 -24.27 8.84 -3.06
N VAL A 256 -24.04 10.14 -3.09
CA VAL A 256 -23.20 10.82 -4.08
C VAL A 256 -21.78 10.97 -3.53
N GLY A 257 -20.79 10.46 -4.28
CA GLY A 257 -19.37 10.65 -4.02
C GLY A 257 -18.78 11.72 -4.94
N ILE A 258 -18.00 12.65 -4.39
CA ILE A 258 -17.30 13.67 -5.18
C ILE A 258 -15.88 13.85 -4.64
N ARG A 259 -14.88 13.74 -5.52
CA ARG A 259 -13.47 14.00 -5.17
C ARG A 259 -13.29 15.49 -4.82
N PRO A 260 -12.50 15.83 -3.77
CA PRO A 260 -12.28 17.24 -3.37
C PRO A 260 -11.72 18.13 -4.48
N GLU A 261 -10.88 17.61 -5.37
CA GLU A 261 -10.32 18.32 -6.52
C GLU A 261 -11.31 18.50 -7.67
N LYS A 262 -12.46 17.82 -7.61
CA LYS A 262 -13.57 17.94 -8.57
C LYS A 262 -14.65 18.92 -8.08
N MET A 263 -14.54 19.37 -6.85
CA MET A 263 -15.34 20.48 -6.33
C MET A 263 -14.68 21.80 -6.72
N ILE A 264 -15.06 22.31 -7.87
CA ILE A 264 -14.44 23.47 -8.54
C ILE A 264 -15.33 24.72 -8.49
N THR A 265 -14.84 25.82 -9.05
CA THR A 265 -15.64 27.00 -9.36
C THR A 265 -15.98 27.01 -10.86
N GLY A 266 -17.26 27.18 -11.21
CA GLY A 266 -17.69 27.31 -12.62
C GLY A 266 -18.26 26.06 -13.31
N GLY A 267 -18.57 24.97 -12.57
CA GLY A 267 -19.24 23.77 -13.10
C GLY A 267 -20.77 23.94 -13.26
N GLU A 268 -21.46 22.85 -13.58
CA GLU A 268 -22.89 22.82 -13.90
C GLU A 268 -23.81 22.98 -12.68
N ILE A 269 -23.56 22.18 -11.61
CA ILE A 269 -24.34 22.20 -10.38
C ILE A 269 -23.65 23.15 -9.41
N LYS A 270 -24.24 24.32 -9.15
CA LYS A 270 -23.66 25.38 -8.34
C LYS A 270 -24.41 25.57 -7.04
N LYS A 271 -23.69 25.59 -5.94
CA LYS A 271 -24.25 25.94 -4.62
C LYS A 271 -23.22 26.72 -3.80
N SER A 272 -23.71 27.64 -3.00
CA SER A 272 -22.88 28.41 -2.05
C SER A 272 -22.94 27.79 -0.66
N TYR A 273 -21.76 27.65 -0.03
CA TYR A 273 -21.63 27.08 1.31
C TYR A 273 -20.80 28.01 2.20
N ASN A 274 -21.13 28.05 3.48
CA ASN A 274 -20.32 28.76 4.48
C ASN A 274 -19.02 27.93 4.69
N VAL A 275 -17.91 28.65 4.77
CA VAL A 275 -16.59 28.07 5.00
C VAL A 275 -16.38 27.88 6.50
N ASP A 276 -16.05 26.66 6.92
CA ASP A 276 -15.71 26.35 8.30
C ASP A 276 -14.23 26.67 8.59
N ILE A 277 -13.34 26.15 7.70
CA ILE A 277 -11.88 26.28 7.83
C ILE A 277 -11.22 26.27 6.46
N THR A 278 -10.07 26.93 6.35
CA THR A 278 -9.21 26.87 5.15
C THR A 278 -7.80 26.54 5.57
N GLU A 279 -7.22 25.48 4.98
CA GLU A 279 -5.82 25.07 5.17
C GLU A 279 -5.00 25.41 3.93
N LEU A 280 -3.90 26.15 4.06
CA LEU A 280 -3.00 26.48 2.97
C LEU A 280 -1.85 25.45 2.92
N LEU A 281 -1.75 24.72 1.83
CA LEU A 281 -0.73 23.69 1.58
C LEU A 281 0.27 24.09 0.46
N GLY A 282 0.74 25.35 0.52
CA GLY A 282 1.67 25.89 -0.47
C GLY A 282 0.97 26.28 -1.78
N SER A 283 0.99 25.43 -2.81
CA SER A 283 0.34 25.71 -4.11
C SER A 283 -1.16 25.48 -4.13
N GLU A 284 -1.70 24.81 -3.13
CA GLU A 284 -3.09 24.42 -3.03
C GLU A 284 -3.65 24.84 -1.65
N LYS A 285 -4.97 24.93 -1.56
CA LYS A 285 -5.69 25.06 -0.31
C LYS A 285 -6.83 24.05 -0.22
N ILE A 286 -7.08 23.58 0.99
CA ILE A 286 -8.25 22.75 1.30
C ILE A 286 -9.25 23.63 2.05
N VAL A 287 -10.47 23.68 1.53
CA VAL A 287 -11.60 24.42 2.12
C VAL A 287 -12.57 23.41 2.67
N TYR A 288 -12.87 23.52 3.96
CA TYR A 288 -13.84 22.66 4.63
C TYR A 288 -15.16 23.40 4.80
N PHE A 289 -16.26 22.71 4.55
CA PHE A 289 -17.63 23.23 4.64
C PHE A 289 -18.60 22.06 4.86
N ASN A 290 -19.88 22.39 5.11
CA ASN A 290 -20.89 21.36 5.34
C ASN A 290 -21.95 21.38 4.24
N ILE A 291 -22.35 20.18 3.78
CA ILE A 291 -23.52 19.96 2.92
C ILE A 291 -24.55 19.16 3.72
N GLY A 292 -25.59 19.82 4.21
CA GLY A 292 -26.46 19.21 5.23
C GLY A 292 -25.66 18.89 6.49
N ASN A 293 -25.68 17.60 6.89
CA ASN A 293 -24.92 17.10 8.04
C ASN A 293 -23.55 16.52 7.65
N ASN A 294 -23.21 16.51 6.36
CA ASN A 294 -21.97 15.89 5.88
C ASN A 294 -20.85 16.93 5.82
N LYS A 295 -19.71 16.63 6.47
CA LYS A 295 -18.49 17.41 6.34
C LYS A 295 -17.86 17.14 4.98
N CYS A 296 -17.65 18.21 4.22
CA CYS A 296 -17.09 18.18 2.88
C CYS A 296 -15.81 19.01 2.79
N SER A 297 -15.00 18.72 1.80
CA SER A 297 -13.79 19.48 1.49
C SER A 297 -13.67 19.71 -0.02
N ALA A 298 -13.15 20.88 -0.40
CA ALA A 298 -12.75 21.20 -1.76
C ALA A 298 -11.24 21.46 -1.79
N LYS A 299 -10.56 20.95 -2.81
CA LYS A 299 -9.14 21.17 -3.05
C LYS A 299 -8.97 22.15 -4.21
N LEU A 300 -8.50 23.35 -3.92
CA LEU A 300 -8.47 24.48 -4.83
C LEU A 300 -7.05 25.06 -4.98
N PRO A 301 -6.74 25.76 -6.07
CA PRO A 301 -5.50 26.53 -6.18
C PRO A 301 -5.34 27.54 -5.03
N ALA A 302 -4.13 27.74 -4.53
CA ALA A 302 -3.83 28.69 -3.45
C ALA A 302 -4.26 30.12 -3.77
N THR A 303 -4.34 30.47 -5.06
CA THR A 303 -4.75 31.79 -5.56
C THR A 303 -6.27 32.03 -5.53
N THR A 304 -7.08 30.99 -5.31
CA THR A 304 -8.56 31.14 -5.25
C THR A 304 -8.92 32.04 -4.07
N GLU A 305 -9.63 33.15 -4.32
CA GLU A 305 -10.13 34.01 -3.24
C GLU A 305 -11.29 33.32 -2.52
N ILE A 306 -11.22 33.26 -1.20
CA ILE A 306 -12.24 32.69 -0.33
C ILE A 306 -12.58 33.71 0.74
N LYS A 307 -13.85 33.92 0.89
CA LYS A 307 -14.44 34.75 1.95
C LYS A 307 -15.16 33.88 2.97
N ASP A 308 -16.10 34.39 3.69
CA ASP A 308 -16.95 33.65 4.65
C ASP A 308 -17.78 32.54 3.97
N SER A 309 -17.97 32.64 2.66
CA SER A 309 -18.67 31.66 1.84
C SER A 309 -17.91 31.38 0.54
N ILE A 310 -18.12 30.17 -0.01
CA ILE A 310 -17.56 29.75 -1.28
C ILE A 310 -18.69 29.20 -2.17
N GLU A 311 -18.67 29.58 -3.47
CA GLU A 311 -19.45 28.90 -4.49
C GLU A 311 -18.72 27.68 -4.98
N ILE A 312 -19.27 26.50 -4.73
CA ILE A 312 -18.77 25.22 -5.21
C ILE A 312 -19.66 24.74 -6.34
N SER A 313 -19.04 24.22 -7.36
CA SER A 313 -19.74 23.61 -8.49
C SER A 313 -19.13 22.27 -8.84
N VAL A 314 -19.95 21.38 -9.39
CA VAL A 314 -19.59 20.02 -9.77
C VAL A 314 -20.13 19.73 -11.15
N ASN A 315 -19.36 19.06 -12.02
CA ASN A 315 -19.86 18.54 -13.28
C ASN A 315 -20.50 17.17 -13.08
N ALA A 316 -21.53 16.86 -13.86
CA ALA A 316 -22.22 15.56 -13.75
C ALA A 316 -21.27 14.36 -13.92
N ASP A 317 -20.32 14.46 -14.86
CA ASP A 317 -19.33 13.41 -15.15
C ASP A 317 -18.33 13.16 -13.99
N ASP A 318 -18.22 14.10 -13.03
CA ASP A 318 -17.32 14.00 -11.88
C ASP A 318 -18.00 13.39 -10.63
N ILE A 319 -19.26 12.94 -10.80
CA ILE A 319 -20.09 12.38 -9.71
C ILE A 319 -20.01 10.87 -9.73
N TYR A 320 -19.82 10.29 -8.56
CA TYR A 320 -19.86 8.85 -8.31
C TYR A 320 -21.16 8.52 -7.58
N LEU A 321 -21.88 7.53 -8.07
CA LEU A 321 -23.14 7.09 -7.45
C LEU A 321 -22.94 5.77 -6.72
N PHE A 322 -23.45 5.71 -5.48
CA PHE A 322 -23.41 4.50 -4.67
C PHE A 322 -24.80 4.19 -4.13
N ASP A 323 -25.10 2.91 -4.09
CA ASP A 323 -26.31 2.42 -3.42
C ASP A 323 -26.19 2.65 -1.90
N LYS A 324 -27.24 3.19 -1.29
CA LYS A 324 -27.20 3.65 0.10
C LYS A 324 -27.13 2.52 1.11
N GLU A 325 -27.64 1.31 0.77
CA GLU A 325 -27.69 0.18 1.67
C GLU A 325 -26.49 -0.75 1.49
N SER A 326 -26.16 -1.11 0.24
CA SER A 326 -25.06 -2.03 -0.07
C SER A 326 -23.72 -1.33 -0.16
N GLU A 327 -23.69 0.01 -0.19
CA GLU A 327 -22.51 0.85 -0.38
C GLU A 327 -21.75 0.61 -1.70
N LYS A 328 -22.30 -0.21 -2.59
CA LYS A 328 -21.70 -0.55 -3.88
C LYS A 328 -21.90 0.56 -4.89
N ARG A 329 -20.92 0.73 -5.79
CA ARG A 329 -21.01 1.67 -6.89
C ARG A 329 -22.11 1.25 -7.87
N ILE A 330 -22.86 2.24 -8.34
CA ILE A 330 -23.81 2.15 -9.42
C ILE A 330 -23.17 2.77 -10.67
N TYR A 331 -23.17 2.06 -11.77
CA TYR A 331 -22.70 2.53 -13.07
C TYR A 331 -23.93 2.91 -13.90
N GLU A 332 -23.96 4.13 -14.41
CA GLU A 332 -24.97 4.58 -15.38
C GLU A 332 -24.68 4.09 -16.80
#